data_7876bf05c8557201d87cc17d80d8bb7d
#
_entry.id   7876bf05c8557201d87cc17d80d8bb7d
#
_cell.length_a   1.000
_cell.length_b   1.000
_cell.length_c   1.000
_cell.angle_alpha   90.00
_cell.angle_beta   90.00
_cell.angle_gamma   90.00
#
_symmetry.space_group_name_H-M   'P 1'
#
loop_
_entity.id
_entity.type
_entity.pdbx_description
1 polymer ?
#
loop_
_entity_poly.entity_id
_entity_poly.type
_entity_poly.pdbx_seq_one_letter_code
_entity_poly.pdbx_strand_id
1 'polypeptide(L)'
;VKNDALRRNGVTLHFYDINKMNVDALPRIDDIKKKTKKDLQELTKNNEYDYKIGAGDVINISITDNEDIDGSYTVSPQGDVTIPYVGQVLIIDKTKEEAQQFINEVLKNYYKEPETIVKVEQYKSSYVYITGSITKPISILLSEQPLKILDGLIQAGYIKSQASYKKTALLRRGEKVFEIDLYELLNQNNTDLNIYLKKEDVLHVAESDTDNAYAFGE
;
A
#
# COMPACT_ATOMS: atom_id res chain seq x y z
N VAL A 1 -31.00 7.43 28.56
CA VAL A 1 -31.04 8.27 27.38
C VAL A 1 -31.15 7.32 26.20
N LYS A 2 -32.33 7.29 25.48
CA LYS A 2 -32.55 6.45 24.32
C LYS A 2 -31.72 7.01 23.16
N ASN A 3 -30.82 6.18 22.63
CA ASN A 3 -30.22 6.44 21.33
C ASN A 3 -31.28 6.17 20.25
N ASP A 4 -31.88 7.19 19.72
CA ASP A 4 -32.75 7.07 18.56
C ASP A 4 -31.87 6.86 17.32
N ALA A 5 -31.68 5.58 16.97
CA ALA A 5 -31.05 5.20 15.73
C ALA A 5 -32.13 4.88 14.68
N LEU A 6 -32.22 5.67 13.64
CA LEU A 6 -33.04 5.37 12.47
C LEU A 6 -32.28 4.49 11.50
N ARG A 7 -32.79 3.28 11.23
CA ARG A 7 -32.29 2.41 10.16
C ARG A 7 -33.10 2.61 8.88
N ARG A 8 -32.47 3.06 7.83
CA ARG A 8 -33.06 3.10 6.48
C ARG A 8 -32.05 2.55 5.48
N ASN A 9 -32.46 1.55 4.71
CA ASN A 9 -31.63 0.93 3.66
C ASN A 9 -30.26 0.41 4.12
N GLY A 10 -30.16 -0.19 5.31
CA GLY A 10 -28.91 -0.75 5.81
C GLY A 10 -27.91 0.26 6.41
N VAL A 11 -28.23 1.55 6.37
CA VAL A 11 -27.41 2.61 6.99
C VAL A 11 -27.97 2.94 8.36
N THR A 12 -27.13 2.88 9.40
CA THR A 12 -27.48 3.29 10.76
C THR A 12 -27.05 4.75 10.93
N LEU A 13 -28.02 5.66 11.10
CA LEU A 13 -27.75 7.06 11.42
C LEU A 13 -27.70 7.22 12.94
N HIS A 14 -26.58 7.69 13.46
CA HIS A 14 -26.42 8.07 14.85
C HIS A 14 -26.59 9.57 15.01
N PHE A 15 -27.61 10.00 15.75
CA PHE A 15 -27.82 11.40 16.10
C PHE A 15 -27.07 11.70 17.38
N TYR A 16 -26.15 12.64 17.34
CA TYR A 16 -25.44 13.13 18.52
C TYR A 16 -26.05 14.46 18.94
N ASP A 17 -26.38 14.58 20.23
CA ASP A 17 -26.82 15.85 20.82
C ASP A 17 -25.60 16.78 20.95
N ILE A 18 -25.51 17.77 20.04
CA ILE A 18 -24.42 18.73 19.95
C ILE A 18 -24.23 19.48 21.29
N ASN A 19 -25.30 19.70 22.06
CA ASN A 19 -25.25 20.41 23.34
C ASN A 19 -24.58 19.56 24.45
N LYS A 20 -24.39 18.23 24.23
CA LYS A 20 -23.73 17.32 25.15
C LYS A 20 -22.32 16.93 24.71
N MET A 21 -21.87 17.40 23.57
CA MET A 21 -20.48 17.20 23.16
C MET A 21 -19.57 18.09 24.02
N ASN A 22 -18.63 17.45 24.70
CA ASN A 22 -17.55 18.19 25.34
C ASN A 22 -16.61 18.70 24.25
N VAL A 23 -16.83 19.95 23.83
CA VAL A 23 -16.08 20.61 22.74
C VAL A 23 -14.59 20.73 23.10
N ASP A 24 -14.28 20.80 24.39
CA ASP A 24 -12.89 20.86 24.89
C ASP A 24 -12.14 19.52 24.75
N ALA A 25 -12.88 18.41 24.54
CA ALA A 25 -12.29 17.09 24.31
C ALA A 25 -11.97 16.84 22.82
N LEU A 26 -12.42 17.71 21.90
CA LEU A 26 -12.08 17.59 20.49
C LEU A 26 -10.63 18.05 20.26
N PRO A 27 -9.82 17.26 19.53
CA PRO A 27 -8.46 17.69 19.20
C PRO A 27 -8.52 19.00 18.39
N ARG A 28 -7.67 19.94 18.75
CA ARG A 28 -7.59 21.21 18.04
C ARG A 28 -7.07 20.95 16.62
N ILE A 29 -7.55 21.74 15.66
CA ILE A 29 -7.12 21.65 14.25
C ILE A 29 -5.59 21.70 14.14
N ASP A 30 -4.93 22.50 14.96
CA ASP A 30 -3.46 22.61 14.98
C ASP A 30 -2.77 21.34 15.47
N ASP A 31 -3.39 20.60 16.39
CA ASP A 31 -2.85 19.32 16.88
C ASP A 31 -3.00 18.23 15.82
N ILE A 32 -4.12 18.24 15.10
CA ILE A 32 -4.35 17.35 13.96
C ILE A 32 -3.32 17.63 12.86
N LYS A 33 -3.13 18.91 12.48
CA LYS A 33 -2.14 19.30 11.46
C LYS A 33 -0.71 18.95 11.88
N LYS A 34 -0.34 19.15 13.15
CA LYS A 34 0.99 18.76 13.66
C LYS A 34 1.20 17.25 13.61
N LYS A 35 0.17 16.46 13.98
CA LYS A 35 0.23 15.00 13.92
C LYS A 35 0.41 14.53 12.47
N THR A 36 -0.40 15.02 11.54
CA THR A 36 -0.32 14.68 10.12
C THR A 36 1.06 15.00 9.53
N LYS A 37 1.63 16.17 9.88
CA LYS A 37 2.96 16.55 9.42
C LYS A 37 4.05 15.64 9.98
N LYS A 38 3.96 15.24 11.25
CA LYS A 38 4.89 14.31 11.87
C LYS A 38 4.80 12.92 11.23
N ASP A 39 3.59 12.42 11.03
CA ASP A 39 3.35 11.12 10.39
C ASP A 39 3.89 11.10 8.96
N LEU A 40 3.73 12.19 8.20
CA LEU A 40 4.29 12.33 6.86
C LEU A 40 5.83 12.36 6.87
N GLN A 41 6.43 13.08 7.81
CA GLN A 41 7.90 13.11 7.97
C GLN A 41 8.45 11.72 8.32
N GLU A 42 7.76 10.96 9.15
CA GLU A 42 8.15 9.59 9.47
C GLU A 42 8.03 8.70 8.23
N LEU A 43 6.97 8.85 7.45
CA LEU A 43 6.74 8.10 6.21
C LEU A 43 7.84 8.39 5.17
N THR A 44 8.22 9.67 4.99
CA THR A 44 9.27 10.07 4.03
C THR A 44 10.66 9.61 4.48
N LYS A 45 10.95 9.63 5.79
CA LYS A 45 12.23 9.20 6.36
C LYS A 45 12.45 7.69 6.21
N ASN A 46 11.39 6.89 6.35
CA ASN A 46 11.41 5.43 6.25
C ASN A 46 10.93 4.95 4.87
N ASN A 47 11.29 5.69 3.83
CA ASN A 47 10.86 5.42 2.46
C ASN A 47 11.77 4.36 1.81
N GLU A 48 11.69 3.12 2.32
CA GLU A 48 12.37 1.94 1.79
C GLU A 48 11.36 1.03 1.10
N TYR A 49 11.83 0.32 0.09
CA TYR A 49 11.02 -0.62 -0.67
C TYR A 49 11.68 -1.98 -0.74
N ASP A 50 10.99 -2.97 -0.23
CA ASP A 50 11.30 -4.39 -0.39
C ASP A 50 10.05 -5.12 -0.84
N TYR A 51 10.17 -5.87 -1.94
CA TYR A 51 9.10 -6.75 -2.35
C TYR A 51 8.98 -7.89 -1.34
N LYS A 52 7.75 -8.13 -0.86
CA LYS A 52 7.44 -9.25 0.02
C LYS A 52 6.65 -10.30 -0.77
N ILE A 53 7.15 -11.53 -0.74
CA ILE A 53 6.49 -12.68 -1.38
C ILE A 53 5.10 -12.86 -0.80
N GLY A 54 4.12 -13.10 -1.66
CA GLY A 54 2.73 -13.30 -1.26
C GLY A 54 2.06 -14.49 -1.95
N ALA A 55 0.85 -14.81 -1.50
CA ALA A 55 0.07 -15.92 -2.04
C ALA A 55 -0.22 -15.73 -3.54
N GLY A 56 0.03 -16.76 -4.34
CA GLY A 56 -0.13 -16.74 -5.79
C GLY A 56 1.12 -16.38 -6.58
N ASP A 57 2.16 -15.82 -5.93
CA ASP A 57 3.45 -15.61 -6.59
C ASP A 57 4.05 -16.95 -7.03
N VAL A 58 4.85 -16.92 -8.08
CA VAL A 58 5.61 -18.09 -8.52
C VAL A 58 7.08 -17.78 -8.27
N ILE A 59 7.72 -18.62 -7.46
CA ILE A 59 9.14 -18.55 -7.21
C ILE A 59 9.85 -19.70 -7.89
N ASN A 60 11.02 -19.44 -8.41
CA ASN A 60 11.93 -20.49 -8.88
C ASN A 60 12.97 -20.73 -7.78
N ILE A 61 13.14 -21.97 -7.43
CA ILE A 61 14.16 -22.44 -6.49
C ILE A 61 15.10 -23.34 -7.27
N SER A 62 16.39 -23.10 -7.16
CA SER A 62 17.44 -24.00 -7.65
C SER A 62 18.50 -24.21 -6.58
N ILE A 63 19.10 -25.38 -6.57
CA ILE A 63 20.14 -25.74 -5.62
C ILE A 63 21.42 -26.11 -6.39
N THR A 64 22.54 -25.63 -5.93
CA THR A 64 23.83 -25.95 -6.53
C THR A 64 24.14 -27.46 -6.37
N ASP A 65 24.59 -28.10 -7.46
CA ASP A 65 24.98 -29.51 -7.52
C ASP A 65 23.86 -30.53 -7.23
N ASN A 66 22.57 -30.11 -7.22
CA ASN A 66 21.47 -31.06 -7.05
C ASN A 66 20.18 -30.53 -7.71
N GLU A 67 19.76 -31.19 -8.79
CA GLU A 67 18.57 -30.76 -9.57
C GLU A 67 17.25 -31.34 -9.05
N ASP A 68 17.25 -32.15 -7.98
CA ASP A 68 16.07 -32.87 -7.50
C ASP A 68 14.93 -31.95 -7.04
N ILE A 69 15.27 -30.71 -6.61
CA ILE A 69 14.30 -29.71 -6.15
C ILE A 69 14.25 -28.49 -7.05
N ASP A 70 15.00 -28.48 -8.15
CA ASP A 70 14.96 -27.36 -9.09
C ASP A 70 13.59 -27.25 -9.74
N GLY A 71 13.01 -26.06 -9.69
CA GLY A 71 11.70 -25.84 -10.28
C GLY A 71 11.00 -24.57 -9.86
N SER A 72 9.82 -24.39 -10.45
CA SER A 72 8.94 -23.28 -10.17
C SER A 72 7.84 -23.72 -9.21
N TYR A 73 7.70 -22.99 -8.12
CA TYR A 73 6.79 -23.26 -7.03
C TYR A 73 5.80 -22.11 -6.87
N THR A 74 4.49 -22.42 -6.86
CA THR A 74 3.47 -21.43 -6.57
C THR A 74 3.26 -21.32 -5.07
N VAL A 75 3.29 -20.10 -4.56
CA VAL A 75 3.00 -19.82 -3.15
C VAL A 75 1.52 -20.07 -2.89
N SER A 76 1.21 -20.94 -1.95
CA SER A 76 -0.15 -21.32 -1.60
C SER A 76 -0.91 -20.15 -0.94
N PRO A 77 -2.25 -20.22 -0.81
CA PRO A 77 -3.02 -19.24 -0.05
C PRO A 77 -2.60 -19.14 1.43
N GLN A 78 -1.99 -20.19 1.99
CA GLN A 78 -1.45 -20.23 3.34
C GLN A 78 -0.05 -19.60 3.43
N GLY A 79 0.57 -19.33 2.27
CA GLY A 79 1.86 -18.66 2.19
C GLY A 79 3.07 -19.60 2.18
N ASP A 80 2.84 -20.89 1.99
CA ASP A 80 3.87 -21.90 1.87
C ASP A 80 4.11 -22.33 0.42
N VAL A 81 5.27 -22.92 0.18
CA VAL A 81 5.58 -23.70 -1.03
C VAL A 81 5.84 -25.13 -0.65
N THR A 82 5.44 -26.06 -1.50
CA THR A 82 5.71 -27.50 -1.29
C THR A 82 6.94 -27.93 -2.08
N ILE A 83 8.04 -28.15 -1.37
CA ILE A 83 9.31 -28.61 -1.96
C ILE A 83 9.37 -30.13 -1.89
N PRO A 84 9.70 -30.85 -3.00
CA PRO A 84 9.85 -32.30 -2.99
C PRO A 84 10.77 -32.78 -1.87
N TYR A 85 10.42 -33.90 -1.24
CA TYR A 85 11.14 -34.54 -0.11
C TYR A 85 11.20 -33.73 1.20
N VAL A 86 10.97 -32.39 1.14
CA VAL A 86 11.06 -31.47 2.30
C VAL A 86 9.68 -31.18 2.88
N GLY A 87 8.67 -31.03 1.98
CA GLY A 87 7.31 -30.66 2.39
C GLY A 87 7.03 -29.17 2.29
N GLN A 88 6.15 -28.68 3.16
CA GLN A 88 5.69 -27.30 3.16
C GLN A 88 6.67 -26.36 3.86
N VAL A 89 7.05 -25.29 3.19
CA VAL A 89 7.97 -24.25 3.70
C VAL A 89 7.31 -22.89 3.62
N LEU A 90 7.07 -22.25 4.78
CA LEU A 90 6.38 -20.98 4.88
C LEU A 90 7.30 -19.82 4.49
N ILE A 91 6.94 -19.10 3.41
CA ILE A 91 7.75 -18.01 2.85
C ILE A 91 7.00 -16.70 2.65
N ILE A 92 5.70 -16.67 2.98
CA ILE A 92 4.90 -15.43 2.88
C ILE A 92 5.53 -14.30 3.70
N ASP A 93 5.36 -13.06 3.23
CA ASP A 93 5.88 -11.83 3.83
C ASP A 93 7.41 -11.75 4.00
N LYS A 94 8.14 -12.70 3.43
CA LYS A 94 9.60 -12.66 3.34
C LYS A 94 10.05 -11.92 2.07
N THR A 95 11.20 -11.26 2.13
CA THR A 95 11.91 -10.87 0.91
C THR A 95 12.47 -12.11 0.22
N LYS A 96 12.92 -11.95 -1.00
CA LYS A 96 13.59 -13.03 -1.74
C LYS A 96 14.82 -13.56 -0.98
N GLU A 97 15.61 -12.66 -0.41
CA GLU A 97 16.81 -12.97 0.36
C GLU A 97 16.47 -13.68 1.67
N GLU A 98 15.44 -13.19 2.40
CA GLU A 98 14.95 -13.84 3.62
C GLU A 98 14.40 -15.24 3.33
N ALA A 99 13.65 -15.40 2.21
CA ALA A 99 13.15 -16.70 1.77
C ALA A 99 14.27 -17.66 1.42
N GLN A 100 15.29 -17.20 0.68
CA GLN A 100 16.47 -18.00 0.33
C GLN A 100 17.20 -18.47 1.58
N GLN A 101 17.47 -17.59 2.53
CA GLN A 101 18.13 -17.96 3.79
C GLN A 101 17.30 -18.99 4.56
N PHE A 102 16.00 -18.78 4.65
CA PHE A 102 15.10 -19.69 5.36
C PHE A 102 15.03 -21.07 4.68
N ILE A 103 14.93 -21.11 3.36
CA ILE A 103 14.94 -22.37 2.59
C ILE A 103 16.28 -23.09 2.79
N ASN A 104 17.40 -22.39 2.73
CA ASN A 104 18.72 -22.98 3.01
C ASN A 104 18.78 -23.64 4.40
N GLU A 105 18.27 -22.97 5.42
CA GLU A 105 18.24 -23.54 6.78
C GLU A 105 17.38 -24.82 6.85
N VAL A 106 16.23 -24.83 6.21
CA VAL A 106 15.38 -26.03 6.16
C VAL A 106 16.06 -27.17 5.42
N LEU A 107 16.73 -26.87 4.31
CA LEU A 107 17.40 -27.87 3.46
C LEU A 107 18.63 -28.49 4.10
N LYS A 108 19.28 -27.86 5.08
CA LYS A 108 20.40 -28.44 5.83
C LYS A 108 20.09 -29.79 6.52
N ASN A 109 18.81 -30.04 6.76
CA ASN A 109 18.34 -31.31 7.34
C ASN A 109 18.36 -32.47 6.30
N TYR A 110 18.40 -32.14 5.01
CA TYR A 110 18.25 -33.09 3.90
C TYR A 110 19.49 -33.16 3.01
N TYR A 111 20.21 -32.03 2.90
CA TYR A 111 21.37 -31.87 2.02
C TYR A 111 22.57 -31.36 2.82
N LYS A 112 23.76 -31.78 2.40
CA LYS A 112 25.01 -31.30 2.99
C LYS A 112 25.38 -29.96 2.37
N GLU A 113 25.44 -28.90 3.19
CA GLU A 113 25.81 -27.56 2.77
C GLU A 113 25.02 -27.04 1.53
N PRO A 114 23.66 -27.00 1.59
CA PRO A 114 22.88 -26.61 0.44
C PRO A 114 23.07 -25.10 0.14
N GLU A 115 23.32 -24.78 -1.11
CA GLU A 115 23.33 -23.42 -1.62
C GLU A 115 22.18 -23.25 -2.59
N THR A 116 21.12 -22.54 -2.18
CA THR A 116 19.95 -22.28 -3.04
C THR A 116 20.02 -20.90 -3.64
N ILE A 117 19.41 -20.78 -4.81
CA ILE A 117 19.09 -19.51 -5.46
C ILE A 117 17.57 -19.44 -5.53
N VAL A 118 17.01 -18.36 -4.99
CA VAL A 118 15.55 -18.07 -5.05
C VAL A 118 15.32 -16.86 -5.92
N LYS A 119 14.42 -16.98 -6.89
CA LYS A 119 13.98 -15.89 -7.78
C LYS A 119 12.47 -15.82 -7.80
N VAL A 120 11.90 -14.61 -7.80
CA VAL A 120 10.48 -14.46 -8.09
C VAL A 120 10.30 -14.45 -9.60
N GLU A 121 9.68 -15.50 -10.12
CA GLU A 121 9.46 -15.69 -11.56
C GLU A 121 8.20 -14.98 -12.04
N GLN A 122 7.14 -15.00 -11.23
CA GLN A 122 5.89 -14.30 -11.52
C GLN A 122 5.35 -13.61 -10.27
N TYR A 123 5.15 -12.31 -10.37
CA TYR A 123 4.50 -11.49 -9.36
C TYR A 123 3.00 -11.54 -9.59
N LYS A 124 2.20 -11.85 -8.55
CA LYS A 124 0.73 -11.94 -8.63
C LYS A 124 0.02 -11.48 -7.38
N SER A 125 0.76 -11.25 -6.29
CA SER A 125 0.20 -11.09 -4.95
C SER A 125 0.02 -9.65 -4.49
N SER A 126 0.77 -8.72 -5.04
CA SER A 126 0.92 -7.39 -4.47
C SER A 126 0.42 -6.32 -5.43
N TYR A 127 -0.67 -5.63 -5.07
CA TYR A 127 -1.28 -4.57 -5.87
C TYR A 127 -1.33 -3.26 -5.10
N VAL A 128 -1.26 -2.16 -5.84
CA VAL A 128 -1.62 -0.82 -5.39
C VAL A 128 -2.78 -0.30 -6.23
N TYR A 129 -3.56 0.60 -5.67
CA TYR A 129 -4.76 1.13 -6.31
C TYR A 129 -4.64 2.64 -6.43
N ILE A 130 -4.84 3.17 -7.64
CA ILE A 130 -4.85 4.61 -7.89
C ILE A 130 -6.23 5.00 -8.37
N THR A 131 -6.86 5.92 -7.64
CA THR A 131 -8.28 6.25 -7.79
C THR A 131 -8.51 7.76 -7.68
N GLY A 132 -9.75 8.20 -7.87
CA GLY A 132 -10.16 9.60 -7.74
C GLY A 132 -10.04 10.40 -9.03
N SER A 133 -9.62 11.66 -8.93
CA SER A 133 -9.58 12.61 -10.05
C SER A 133 -8.36 12.40 -10.95
N ILE A 134 -8.27 11.22 -11.54
CA ILE A 134 -7.26 10.79 -12.50
C ILE A 134 -7.93 10.36 -13.81
N THR A 135 -7.15 10.31 -14.88
CA THR A 135 -7.68 9.98 -16.21
C THR A 135 -8.23 8.56 -16.25
N LYS A 136 -7.52 7.58 -15.67
CA LYS A 136 -7.90 6.17 -15.66
C LYS A 136 -7.59 5.55 -14.29
N PRO A 137 -8.61 5.27 -13.45
CA PRO A 137 -8.42 4.46 -12.26
C PRO A 137 -7.81 3.11 -12.61
N ILE A 138 -6.78 2.69 -11.86
CA ILE A 138 -5.99 1.51 -12.18
C ILE A 138 -5.52 0.80 -10.91
N SER A 139 -5.42 -0.53 -11.00
CA SER A 139 -4.60 -1.33 -10.09
C SER A 139 -3.28 -1.66 -10.76
N ILE A 140 -2.19 -1.48 -10.06
CA ILE A 140 -0.84 -1.74 -10.57
C ILE A 140 -0.24 -2.88 -9.75
N LEU A 141 0.24 -3.91 -10.44
CA LEU A 141 0.96 -5.01 -9.83
C LEU A 141 2.38 -4.55 -9.47
N LEU A 142 2.76 -4.78 -8.22
CA LEU A 142 4.11 -4.52 -7.74
C LEU A 142 5.04 -5.69 -8.05
N SER A 143 6.33 -5.38 -8.17
CA SER A 143 7.42 -6.33 -8.38
C SER A 143 8.65 -5.91 -7.58
N GLU A 144 9.78 -6.55 -7.76
CA GLU A 144 11.07 -6.06 -7.21
C GLU A 144 11.45 -4.66 -7.75
N GLN A 145 10.90 -4.27 -8.90
CA GLN A 145 11.09 -2.90 -9.39
C GLN A 145 10.21 -1.95 -8.58
N PRO A 146 10.80 -1.00 -7.83
CA PRO A 146 10.03 -0.09 -6.99
C PRO A 146 9.11 0.81 -7.79
N LEU A 147 7.89 1.00 -7.32
CA LEU A 147 6.92 1.95 -7.88
C LEU A 147 6.74 3.12 -6.92
N LYS A 148 6.92 4.35 -7.39
CA LYS A 148 6.68 5.57 -6.62
C LYS A 148 5.35 6.23 -7.01
N ILE A 149 4.93 7.21 -6.22
CA ILE A 149 3.67 7.96 -6.45
C ILE A 149 3.64 8.53 -7.86
N LEU A 150 4.71 9.19 -8.33
CA LEU A 150 4.74 9.78 -9.68
C LEU A 150 4.57 8.74 -10.78
N ASP A 151 5.24 7.60 -10.64
CA ASP A 151 5.16 6.51 -11.62
C ASP A 151 3.73 5.97 -11.70
N GLY A 152 3.10 5.81 -10.54
CA GLY A 152 1.71 5.40 -10.45
C GLY A 152 0.75 6.41 -11.11
N LEU A 153 0.92 7.70 -10.84
CA LEU A 153 0.09 8.75 -11.45
C LEU A 153 0.27 8.81 -12.97
N ILE A 154 1.50 8.60 -13.48
CA ILE A 154 1.79 8.55 -14.93
C ILE A 154 1.07 7.35 -15.56
N GLN A 155 1.14 6.16 -14.94
CA GLN A 155 0.45 4.97 -15.44
C GLN A 155 -1.08 5.10 -15.41
N ALA A 156 -1.61 5.86 -14.44
CA ALA A 156 -3.03 6.21 -14.35
C ALA A 156 -3.48 7.28 -15.38
N GLY A 157 -2.60 7.71 -16.28
CA GLY A 157 -2.87 8.74 -17.28
C GLY A 157 -2.88 10.16 -16.73
N TYR A 158 -2.26 10.35 -15.57
CA TYR A 158 -2.10 11.61 -14.87
C TYR A 158 -3.40 12.20 -14.27
N ILE A 159 -3.28 13.34 -13.61
CA ILE A 159 -4.38 14.02 -12.92
C ILE A 159 -5.24 14.75 -13.94
N LYS A 160 -6.58 14.67 -13.83
CA LYS A 160 -7.49 15.44 -14.66
C LYS A 160 -7.30 16.95 -14.42
N SER A 161 -7.46 17.75 -15.48
CA SER A 161 -7.30 19.21 -15.42
C SER A 161 -8.26 19.90 -14.43
N GLN A 162 -9.38 19.27 -14.12
CA GLN A 162 -10.39 19.77 -13.18
C GLN A 162 -10.07 19.41 -11.71
N ALA A 163 -9.02 18.66 -11.43
CA ALA A 163 -8.59 18.40 -10.06
C ALA A 163 -8.18 19.72 -9.39
N SER A 164 -8.51 19.85 -8.11
CA SER A 164 -8.33 21.06 -7.29
C SER A 164 -7.01 21.79 -7.52
N TYR A 165 -7.02 23.13 -7.40
CA TYR A 165 -5.81 23.96 -7.32
C TYR A 165 -4.88 23.54 -6.15
N LYS A 166 -5.43 22.90 -5.11
CA LYS A 166 -4.70 22.26 -4.02
C LYS A 166 -4.56 20.76 -4.27
N LYS A 167 -4.08 20.36 -5.42
CA LYS A 167 -3.88 18.97 -5.84
C LYS A 167 -3.40 18.09 -4.69
N THR A 168 -4.34 17.57 -3.90
CA THR A 168 -4.06 16.71 -2.75
C THR A 168 -4.39 15.27 -3.10
N ALA A 169 -3.52 14.35 -2.74
CA ALA A 169 -3.82 12.93 -2.73
C ALA A 169 -3.83 12.39 -1.30
N LEU A 170 -4.72 11.46 -1.05
CA LEU A 170 -4.75 10.70 0.18
C LEU A 170 -4.11 9.33 -0.08
N LEU A 171 -3.00 9.06 0.57
CA LEU A 171 -2.38 7.75 0.58
C LEU A 171 -2.87 6.98 1.80
N ARG A 172 -3.67 5.94 1.59
CA ARG A 172 -4.05 5.00 2.62
C ARG A 172 -3.08 3.81 2.62
N ARG A 173 -2.43 3.58 3.74
CA ARG A 173 -1.53 2.44 4.00
C ARG A 173 -1.97 1.75 5.28
N GLY A 174 -2.59 0.58 5.15
CA GLY A 174 -3.27 -0.08 6.26
C GLY A 174 -4.36 0.81 6.86
N GLU A 175 -4.29 1.06 8.16
CA GLU A 175 -5.24 1.94 8.87
C GLU A 175 -4.85 3.43 8.84
N LYS A 176 -3.64 3.75 8.41
CA LYS A 176 -3.15 5.14 8.35
C LYS A 176 -3.52 5.80 7.02
N VAL A 177 -3.86 7.09 7.09
CA VAL A 177 -4.09 7.94 5.92
C VAL A 177 -3.12 9.11 5.99
N PHE A 178 -2.38 9.33 4.90
CA PHE A 178 -1.43 10.41 4.75
C PHE A 178 -1.91 11.37 3.66
N GLU A 179 -1.84 12.65 3.94
CA GLU A 179 -2.15 13.70 2.96
C GLU A 179 -0.87 14.06 2.22
N ILE A 180 -0.87 13.87 0.90
CA ILE A 180 0.25 14.15 0.00
C ILE A 180 -0.10 15.40 -0.81
N ASP A 181 0.70 16.45 -0.65
CA ASP A 181 0.58 17.65 -1.47
C ASP A 181 1.17 17.39 -2.86
N LEU A 182 0.28 17.15 -3.83
CA LEU A 182 0.69 16.93 -5.21
C LEU A 182 1.15 18.20 -5.91
N TYR A 183 0.77 19.39 -5.41
CA TYR A 183 1.30 20.64 -5.95
C TYR A 183 2.78 20.81 -5.61
N GLU A 184 3.16 20.55 -4.36
CA GLU A 184 4.56 20.54 -3.95
C GLU A 184 5.37 19.49 -4.73
N LEU A 185 4.82 18.28 -4.83
CA LEU A 185 5.49 17.18 -5.54
C LEU A 185 5.71 17.48 -7.04
N LEU A 186 4.67 18.01 -7.72
CA LEU A 186 4.69 18.15 -9.19
C LEU A 186 5.27 19.47 -9.68
N ASN A 187 5.10 20.57 -8.92
CA ASN A 187 5.44 21.92 -9.37
C ASN A 187 6.59 22.56 -8.58
N GLN A 188 6.79 22.16 -7.32
CA GLN A 188 7.86 22.68 -6.48
C GLN A 188 9.06 21.73 -6.38
N ASN A 189 8.99 20.60 -7.09
CA ASN A 189 10.04 19.58 -7.12
C ASN A 189 10.41 19.03 -5.73
N ASN A 190 9.43 18.93 -4.83
CA ASN A 190 9.61 18.32 -3.52
C ASN A 190 9.63 16.79 -3.67
N THR A 191 10.78 16.26 -4.04
CA THR A 191 10.98 14.83 -4.33
C THR A 191 10.84 13.94 -3.10
N ASP A 192 10.91 14.49 -1.88
CA ASP A 192 10.71 13.72 -0.65
C ASP A 192 9.29 13.16 -0.54
N LEU A 193 8.32 13.82 -1.17
CA LEU A 193 6.94 13.35 -1.26
C LEU A 193 6.73 12.23 -2.29
N ASN A 194 7.74 11.95 -3.13
CA ASN A 194 7.69 10.86 -4.12
C ASN A 194 8.05 9.53 -3.47
N ILE A 195 7.20 9.08 -2.55
CA ILE A 195 7.43 7.87 -1.76
C ILE A 195 7.09 6.60 -2.54
N TYR A 196 7.68 5.48 -2.12
CA TYR A 196 7.36 4.16 -2.67
C TYR A 196 5.96 3.72 -2.26
N LEU A 197 5.22 3.21 -3.24
CA LEU A 197 3.96 2.54 -3.02
C LEU A 197 4.22 1.10 -2.57
N LYS A 198 3.46 0.64 -1.58
CA LYS A 198 3.57 -0.70 -0.99
C LYS A 198 2.27 -1.49 -1.22
N LYS A 199 2.32 -2.78 -1.00
CA LYS A 199 1.17 -3.68 -1.13
C LYS A 199 -0.06 -3.10 -0.42
N GLU A 200 -1.20 -3.14 -1.12
CA GLU A 200 -2.51 -2.67 -0.64
C GLU A 200 -2.61 -1.15 -0.40
N ASP A 201 -1.60 -0.37 -0.78
CA ASP A 201 -1.73 1.08 -0.77
C ASP A 201 -2.85 1.53 -1.71
N VAL A 202 -3.64 2.49 -1.25
CA VAL A 202 -4.61 3.19 -2.08
C VAL A 202 -4.22 4.66 -2.14
N LEU A 203 -3.85 5.12 -3.34
CA LEU A 203 -3.62 6.53 -3.62
C LEU A 203 -4.89 7.10 -4.24
N HIS A 204 -5.59 7.96 -3.49
CA HIS A 204 -6.81 8.61 -3.94
C HIS A 204 -6.54 10.09 -4.21
N VAL A 205 -6.62 10.51 -5.47
CA VAL A 205 -6.51 11.92 -5.85
C VAL A 205 -7.85 12.59 -5.61
N ALA A 206 -7.88 13.56 -4.69
CA ALA A 206 -9.10 14.27 -4.33
C ALA A 206 -9.68 15.04 -5.52
N GLU A 207 -11.00 15.04 -5.62
CA GLU A 207 -11.70 15.95 -6.51
C GLU A 207 -11.54 17.39 -6.00
N SER A 208 -11.59 18.34 -6.92
CA SER A 208 -11.73 19.75 -6.56
C SER A 208 -13.07 19.91 -5.84
N ASP A 209 -13.05 20.24 -4.55
CA ASP A 209 -14.17 20.96 -4.00
C ASP A 209 -14.25 22.26 -4.79
N THR A 210 -15.19 22.33 -5.73
CA THR A 210 -15.66 23.61 -6.20
C THR A 210 -16.25 24.25 -4.96
N ASP A 211 -15.51 25.16 -4.32
CA ASP A 211 -16.11 26.17 -3.47
C ASP A 211 -17.15 26.88 -4.34
N ASN A 212 -18.37 26.37 -4.30
CA ASN A 212 -19.51 27.08 -4.84
C ASN A 212 -19.68 28.30 -3.94
N ALA A 213 -18.97 29.36 -4.26
CA ALA A 213 -19.25 30.69 -3.72
C ALA A 213 -20.62 31.09 -4.26
N TYR A 214 -21.65 30.82 -3.50
CA TYR A 214 -22.98 31.40 -3.75
C TYR A 214 -22.88 32.89 -3.43
N ALA A 215 -22.62 33.69 -4.46
CA ALA A 215 -22.84 35.12 -4.37
C ALA A 215 -24.36 35.37 -4.35
N PHE A 216 -24.92 35.54 -3.16
CA PHE A 216 -26.24 36.11 -3.03
C PHE A 216 -26.10 37.61 -3.30
N GLY A 217 -26.42 38.04 -4.52
CA GLY A 217 -26.64 39.44 -4.84
C GLY A 217 -28.08 39.81 -4.47
N GLU A 218 -28.24 40.94 -3.79
CA GLU A 218 -29.53 41.64 -3.67
C GLU A 218 -29.95 42.21 -5.04
#